data_52aa938d56f641f2d00d587f1d4467d6
#
_entry.id   52aa938d56f641f2d00d587f1d4467d6
#
_cell.length_a   1.000
_cell.length_b   1.000
_cell.length_c   1.000
_cell.angle_alpha   90.00
_cell.angle_beta   90.00
_cell.angle_gamma   90.00
#
_symmetry.space_group_name_H-M   'P 1'
#
loop_
_entity.id
_entity.type
_entity.pdbx_description
1 polymer ?
#
loop_
_entity_poly.entity_id
_entity_poly.type
_entity_poly.pdbx_seq_one_letter_code
_entity_poly.pdbx_strand_id
1 'polypeptide(L)'
;MLEMLKTWYNRRFSDPQAMGLFAILLFGFISIYFFSDLIAPLLIAIVIAYLLEWPIRMLTEKLKFPRILAIILIFGGFISLALLIFFVLLPHLLTQTVSLLGDLPRMFNQLHDWVFTLPESYPELIDYQMVGSLFTTVREKILTFGESAVKLSISSLINMVTLGIYVFLVPLMVFFMIKDKKELINSLSRFLPRNRTLASKVWREMQQQIANYIRGKLIEILVVTAVTYLIFMIFGLNYPLLLSVAVGISVLVPYVGAVIVTIPVALVAVFQFGDHSTFWYIMAAYVISQLLDGNLLVPLLFSEAVNLHPLTIIVAVLIFGGLWGFWGVFFAIPLATLVKAVINAWPSNEETIIT
;
A
#
# COMPACT_ATOMS: atom_id res chain seq x y z
N MET A 1 -39.96 -11.01 17.01
CA MET A 1 -38.51 -10.84 16.79
C MET A 1 -37.88 -12.10 16.18
N LEU A 2 -38.06 -13.30 16.74
CA LEU A 2 -37.55 -14.55 16.16
C LEU A 2 -38.10 -14.88 14.78
N GLU A 3 -39.40 -14.66 14.53
CA GLU A 3 -40.02 -14.86 13.21
C GLU A 3 -39.53 -13.85 12.16
N MET A 4 -39.28 -12.60 12.55
CA MET A 4 -38.68 -11.61 11.66
C MET A 4 -37.26 -12.02 11.27
N LEU A 5 -36.45 -12.49 12.22
CA LEU A 5 -35.10 -13.00 11.97
C LEU A 5 -35.11 -14.24 11.09
N LYS A 6 -36.07 -15.17 11.30
CA LYS A 6 -36.24 -16.37 10.50
C LYS A 6 -36.71 -16.05 9.07
N THR A 7 -37.61 -15.10 8.93
CA THR A 7 -38.07 -14.62 7.62
C THR A 7 -36.99 -13.87 6.88
N TRP A 8 -36.22 -13.02 7.58
CA TRP A 8 -35.07 -12.32 7.03
C TRP A 8 -33.96 -13.31 6.59
N TYR A 9 -33.64 -14.31 7.43
CA TYR A 9 -32.68 -15.36 7.13
C TYR A 9 -33.14 -16.17 5.90
N ASN A 10 -34.37 -16.64 5.87
CA ASN A 10 -34.89 -17.40 4.75
C ASN A 10 -34.98 -16.57 3.45
N ARG A 11 -35.19 -15.26 3.53
CA ARG A 11 -35.18 -14.38 2.34
C ARG A 11 -33.79 -14.18 1.77
N ARG A 12 -32.75 -14.14 2.60
CA ARG A 12 -31.39 -13.78 2.16
C ARG A 12 -30.44 -14.96 1.96
N PHE A 13 -30.71 -16.09 2.61
CA PHE A 13 -29.83 -17.27 2.62
C PHE A 13 -30.49 -18.52 2.01
N SER A 14 -31.60 -18.42 1.33
CA SER A 14 -32.24 -19.55 0.65
C SER A 14 -31.62 -19.88 -0.72
N ASP A 15 -30.85 -18.97 -1.30
CA ASP A 15 -30.20 -19.21 -2.58
C ASP A 15 -28.90 -20.03 -2.38
N PRO A 16 -28.82 -21.27 -2.94
CA PRO A 16 -27.63 -22.10 -2.84
C PRO A 16 -26.36 -21.45 -3.41
N GLN A 17 -26.50 -20.54 -4.39
CA GLN A 17 -25.35 -19.83 -4.98
C GLN A 17 -24.82 -18.75 -4.02
N ALA A 18 -25.71 -18.05 -3.31
CA ALA A 18 -25.32 -17.07 -2.30
C ALA A 18 -24.61 -17.74 -1.12
N MET A 19 -25.13 -18.89 -0.66
CA MET A 19 -24.47 -19.69 0.38
C MET A 19 -23.12 -20.25 -0.06
N GLY A 20 -23.02 -20.73 -1.30
CA GLY A 20 -21.73 -21.19 -1.88
C GLY A 20 -20.70 -20.05 -1.96
N LEU A 21 -21.11 -18.87 -2.42
CA LEU A 21 -20.24 -17.69 -2.46
C LEU A 21 -19.79 -17.28 -1.06
N PHE A 22 -20.72 -17.21 -0.10
CA PHE A 22 -20.41 -16.89 1.29
C PHE A 22 -19.40 -17.88 1.89
N ALA A 23 -19.62 -19.19 1.69
CA ALA A 23 -18.70 -20.22 2.18
C ALA A 23 -17.28 -20.09 1.59
N ILE A 24 -17.17 -19.80 0.28
CA ILE A 24 -15.87 -19.58 -0.38
C ILE A 24 -15.18 -18.33 0.18
N LEU A 25 -15.91 -17.22 0.35
CA LEU A 25 -15.35 -15.99 0.91
C LEU A 25 -14.94 -16.15 2.37
N LEU A 26 -15.78 -16.82 3.17
CA LEU A 26 -15.48 -17.11 4.58
C LEU A 26 -14.25 -18.02 4.71
N PHE A 27 -14.15 -19.07 3.91
CA PHE A 27 -13.00 -19.94 3.87
C PHE A 27 -11.72 -19.20 3.45
N GLY A 28 -11.84 -18.36 2.41
CA GLY A 28 -10.74 -17.49 1.95
C GLY A 28 -10.28 -16.53 3.05
N PHE A 29 -11.22 -15.87 3.73
CA PHE A 29 -10.94 -14.97 4.84
C PHE A 29 -10.24 -15.68 6.01
N ILE A 30 -10.77 -16.82 6.44
CA ILE A 30 -10.18 -17.65 7.50
C ILE A 30 -8.78 -18.12 7.10
N SER A 31 -8.60 -18.56 5.85
CA SER A 31 -7.30 -19.01 5.35
C SER A 31 -6.27 -17.87 5.37
N ILE A 32 -6.64 -16.68 4.90
CA ILE A 32 -5.75 -15.51 4.93
C ILE A 32 -5.45 -15.11 6.38
N TYR A 33 -6.43 -15.16 7.29
CA TYR A 33 -6.25 -14.78 8.68
C TYR A 33 -5.27 -15.68 9.41
N PHE A 34 -5.41 -17.01 9.28
CA PHE A 34 -4.57 -17.97 9.99
C PHE A 34 -3.24 -18.27 9.31
N PHE A 35 -3.16 -18.11 7.98
CA PHE A 35 -2.00 -18.48 7.16
C PHE A 35 -1.42 -17.28 6.41
N SER A 36 -1.58 -16.06 6.93
CA SER A 36 -1.13 -14.82 6.27
C SER A 36 0.32 -14.88 5.80
N ASP A 37 1.24 -15.32 6.67
CA ASP A 37 2.68 -15.38 6.36
C ASP A 37 3.02 -16.44 5.30
N LEU A 38 2.28 -17.55 5.30
CA LEU A 38 2.45 -18.62 4.32
C LEU A 38 1.85 -18.24 2.95
N ILE A 39 0.73 -17.51 2.96
CA ILE A 39 0.01 -17.12 1.76
C ILE A 39 0.56 -15.81 1.17
N ALA A 40 1.26 -14.98 1.95
CA ALA A 40 1.79 -13.70 1.50
C ALA A 40 2.60 -13.80 0.19
N PRO A 41 3.59 -14.70 0.01
CA PRO A 41 4.33 -14.81 -1.26
C PRO A 41 3.42 -15.18 -2.43
N LEU A 42 2.38 -15.99 -2.20
CA LEU A 42 1.39 -16.33 -3.23
C LEU A 42 0.58 -15.09 -3.65
N LEU A 43 0.10 -14.30 -2.70
CA LEU A 43 -0.66 -13.07 -2.98
C LEU A 43 0.21 -12.06 -3.72
N ILE A 44 1.47 -11.88 -3.30
CA ILE A 44 2.44 -11.02 -3.99
C ILE A 44 2.64 -11.51 -5.42
N ALA A 45 2.85 -12.81 -5.61
CA ALA A 45 3.05 -13.40 -6.94
C ALA A 45 1.82 -13.21 -7.84
N ILE A 46 0.60 -13.35 -7.32
CA ILE A 46 -0.65 -13.09 -8.05
C ILE A 46 -0.70 -11.63 -8.51
N VAL A 47 -0.42 -10.67 -7.61
CA VAL A 47 -0.42 -9.24 -7.94
C VAL A 47 0.60 -8.93 -9.03
N ILE A 48 1.84 -9.40 -8.88
CA ILE A 48 2.91 -9.17 -9.85
C ILE A 48 2.58 -9.84 -11.19
N ALA A 49 2.14 -11.10 -11.19
CA ALA A 49 1.74 -11.80 -12.42
C ALA A 49 0.62 -11.06 -13.15
N TYR A 50 -0.34 -10.53 -12.41
CA TYR A 50 -1.43 -9.73 -12.95
C TYR A 50 -0.92 -8.41 -13.58
N LEU A 51 0.01 -7.73 -12.93
CA LEU A 51 0.61 -6.49 -13.43
C LEU A 51 1.41 -6.74 -14.72
N LEU A 52 2.19 -7.82 -14.75
CA LEU A 52 3.02 -8.17 -15.92
C LEU A 52 2.18 -8.68 -17.10
N GLU A 53 1.00 -9.23 -16.86
CA GLU A 53 0.11 -9.69 -17.93
C GLU A 53 -0.34 -8.54 -18.85
N TRP A 54 -0.49 -7.31 -18.34
CA TRP A 54 -0.89 -6.15 -19.15
C TRP A 54 0.15 -5.80 -20.22
N PRO A 55 1.45 -5.55 -19.92
CA PRO A 55 2.45 -5.31 -20.95
C PRO A 55 2.68 -6.52 -21.86
N ILE A 56 2.54 -7.76 -21.36
CA ILE A 56 2.61 -8.97 -22.20
C ILE A 56 1.48 -8.94 -23.23
N ARG A 57 0.24 -8.65 -22.82
CA ARG A 57 -0.89 -8.50 -23.76
C ARG A 57 -0.67 -7.38 -24.76
N MET A 58 -0.14 -6.25 -24.33
CA MET A 58 0.16 -5.13 -25.21
C MET A 58 1.17 -5.53 -26.29
N LEU A 59 2.22 -6.26 -25.95
CA LEU A 59 3.19 -6.77 -26.91
C LEU A 59 2.58 -7.81 -27.88
N THR A 60 1.76 -8.72 -27.35
CA THR A 60 1.17 -9.79 -28.17
C THR A 60 0.04 -9.30 -29.08
N GLU A 61 -0.85 -8.43 -28.60
CA GLU A 61 -2.03 -7.98 -29.34
C GLU A 61 -1.70 -6.80 -30.28
N LYS A 62 -0.93 -5.78 -29.80
CA LYS A 62 -0.61 -4.59 -30.61
C LYS A 62 0.63 -4.78 -31.48
N LEU A 63 1.71 -5.36 -30.94
CA LEU A 63 2.98 -5.54 -31.64
C LEU A 63 3.12 -6.92 -32.29
N LYS A 64 2.11 -7.80 -32.16
CA LYS A 64 2.06 -9.16 -32.74
C LYS A 64 3.27 -10.03 -32.38
N PHE A 65 3.89 -9.80 -31.22
CA PHE A 65 4.96 -10.66 -30.73
C PHE A 65 4.43 -12.04 -30.36
N PRO A 66 5.16 -13.13 -30.61
CA PRO A 66 4.80 -14.44 -30.09
C PRO A 66 4.79 -14.40 -28.57
N ARG A 67 3.77 -15.00 -27.93
CA ARG A 67 3.51 -14.90 -26.49
C ARG A 67 4.72 -15.31 -25.64
N ILE A 68 5.46 -16.33 -26.06
CA ILE A 68 6.65 -16.79 -25.33
C ILE A 68 7.74 -15.71 -25.29
N LEU A 69 8.01 -15.05 -26.43
CA LEU A 69 8.99 -13.96 -26.48
C LEU A 69 8.54 -12.74 -25.66
N ALA A 70 7.25 -12.40 -25.69
CA ALA A 70 6.70 -11.34 -24.87
C ALA A 70 6.86 -11.65 -23.37
N ILE A 71 6.62 -12.90 -22.95
CA ILE A 71 6.84 -13.34 -21.56
C ILE A 71 8.32 -13.22 -21.19
N ILE A 72 9.23 -13.73 -22.00
CA ILE A 72 10.68 -13.68 -21.71
C ILE A 72 11.15 -12.23 -21.57
N LEU A 73 10.73 -11.35 -22.46
CA LEU A 73 11.15 -9.95 -22.47
C LEU A 73 10.60 -9.19 -21.23
N ILE A 74 9.31 -9.30 -20.96
CA ILE A 74 8.68 -8.60 -19.85
C ILE A 74 9.11 -9.18 -18.50
N PHE A 75 9.15 -10.50 -18.38
CA PHE A 75 9.60 -11.16 -17.14
C PHE A 75 11.10 -10.95 -16.92
N GLY A 76 11.92 -10.99 -17.97
CA GLY A 76 13.35 -10.65 -17.89
C GLY A 76 13.56 -9.19 -17.46
N GLY A 77 12.78 -8.25 -18.01
CA GLY A 77 12.78 -6.85 -17.56
C GLY A 77 12.38 -6.70 -16.08
N PHE A 78 11.35 -7.43 -15.64
CA PHE A 78 10.94 -7.46 -14.24
C PHE A 78 12.07 -7.98 -13.32
N ILE A 79 12.72 -9.09 -13.69
CA ILE A 79 13.83 -9.64 -12.93
C ILE A 79 15.01 -8.65 -12.89
N SER A 80 15.35 -8.03 -14.02
CA SER A 80 16.42 -7.02 -14.07
C SER A 80 16.11 -5.83 -13.16
N LEU A 81 14.86 -5.35 -13.17
CA LEU A 81 14.41 -4.28 -12.27
C LEU A 81 14.46 -4.70 -10.80
N ALA A 82 14.02 -5.93 -10.49
CA ALA A 82 14.07 -6.47 -9.12
C ALA A 82 15.51 -6.59 -8.61
N LEU A 83 16.44 -7.04 -9.46
CA LEU A 83 17.87 -7.10 -9.12
C LEU A 83 18.45 -5.70 -8.91
N LEU A 84 18.08 -4.72 -9.75
CA LEU A 84 18.52 -3.33 -9.58
C LEU A 84 18.00 -2.76 -8.24
N ILE A 85 16.74 -2.97 -7.92
CA ILE A 85 16.16 -2.55 -6.63
C ILE A 85 16.91 -3.21 -5.48
N PHE A 86 17.17 -4.52 -5.56
CA PHE A 86 17.78 -5.27 -4.49
C PHE A 86 19.26 -4.93 -4.29
N PHE A 87 20.04 -4.79 -5.36
CA PHE A 87 21.50 -4.57 -5.28
C PHE A 87 21.92 -3.11 -5.30
N VAL A 88 21.10 -2.19 -5.78
CA VAL A 88 21.44 -0.77 -5.88
C VAL A 88 20.56 0.07 -4.96
N LEU A 89 19.24 0.01 -5.13
CA LEU A 89 18.33 0.87 -4.39
C LEU A 89 18.30 0.54 -2.90
N LEU A 90 18.14 -0.73 -2.55
CA LEU A 90 18.01 -1.17 -1.15
C LEU A 90 19.26 -0.88 -0.31
N PRO A 91 20.49 -1.18 -0.74
CA PRO A 91 21.71 -0.80 0.00
C PRO A 91 21.81 0.72 0.19
N HIS A 92 21.47 1.50 -0.84
CA HIS A 92 21.51 2.97 -0.74
C HIS A 92 20.47 3.51 0.25
N LEU A 93 19.25 2.96 0.26
CA LEU A 93 18.24 3.27 1.27
C LEU A 93 18.73 2.91 2.69
N LEU A 94 19.31 1.72 2.87
CA LEU A 94 19.86 1.29 4.16
C LEU A 94 20.96 2.24 4.64
N THR A 95 21.86 2.64 3.76
CA THR A 95 22.93 3.60 4.10
C THR A 95 22.34 4.94 4.54
N GLN A 96 21.37 5.49 3.79
CA GLN A 96 20.70 6.74 4.17
C GLN A 96 19.92 6.60 5.48
N THR A 97 19.30 5.45 5.72
CA THR A 97 18.57 5.18 6.99
C THR A 97 19.54 5.18 8.18
N VAL A 98 20.66 4.46 8.07
CA VAL A 98 21.68 4.42 9.14
C VAL A 98 22.26 5.81 9.38
N SER A 99 22.55 6.56 8.34
CA SER A 99 23.06 7.94 8.45
C SER A 99 22.02 8.87 9.13
N LEU A 100 20.76 8.81 8.72
CA LEU A 100 19.68 9.59 9.35
C LEU A 100 19.56 9.25 10.84
N LEU A 101 19.55 7.95 11.19
CA LEU A 101 19.47 7.52 12.59
C LEU A 101 20.70 7.98 13.40
N GLY A 102 21.88 7.99 12.80
CA GLY A 102 23.10 8.50 13.41
C GLY A 102 23.07 10.01 13.66
N ASP A 103 22.41 10.76 12.78
CA ASP A 103 22.28 12.22 12.90
C ASP A 103 21.14 12.66 13.82
N LEU A 104 20.19 11.78 14.17
CA LEU A 104 19.06 12.12 15.05
C LEU A 104 19.49 12.77 16.38
N PRO A 105 20.50 12.25 17.13
CA PRO A 105 20.90 12.89 18.40
C PRO A 105 21.36 14.33 18.20
N ARG A 106 22.13 14.60 17.13
CA ARG A 106 22.59 15.95 16.79
C ARG A 106 21.40 16.86 16.41
N MET A 107 20.49 16.34 15.61
CA MET A 107 19.26 17.05 15.23
C MET A 107 18.45 17.43 16.47
N PHE A 108 18.33 16.50 17.44
CA PHE A 108 17.62 16.79 18.70
C PHE A 108 18.29 17.86 19.54
N ASN A 109 19.61 17.86 19.63
CA ASN A 109 20.31 18.91 20.39
C ASN A 109 20.09 20.27 19.75
N GLN A 110 20.13 20.39 18.44
CA GLN A 110 19.84 21.64 17.73
C GLN A 110 18.37 22.10 17.93
N LEU A 111 17.42 21.15 17.88
CA LEU A 111 16.02 21.47 18.17
C LEU A 111 15.82 21.93 19.60
N HIS A 112 16.50 21.29 20.56
CA HIS A 112 16.49 21.69 21.96
C HIS A 112 16.87 23.16 22.09
N ASP A 113 18.03 23.54 21.54
CA ASP A 113 18.54 24.89 21.64
C ASP A 113 17.56 25.92 21.03
N TRP A 114 16.97 25.59 19.85
CA TRP A 114 16.00 26.47 19.21
C TRP A 114 14.67 26.55 19.96
N VAL A 115 14.10 25.41 20.39
CA VAL A 115 12.81 25.35 21.08
C VAL A 115 12.87 26.06 22.44
N PHE A 116 14.02 26.01 23.13
CA PHE A 116 14.21 26.68 24.38
C PHE A 116 14.41 28.22 24.27
N THR A 117 14.58 28.77 23.05
CA THR A 117 14.49 30.21 22.80
C THR A 117 13.05 30.72 22.63
N LEU A 118 12.08 29.83 22.38
CA LEU A 118 10.68 30.21 22.17
C LEU A 118 10.01 30.84 23.41
N PRO A 119 10.18 30.32 24.64
CA PRO A 119 9.66 30.98 25.84
C PRO A 119 10.24 32.39 26.09
N GLU A 120 11.49 32.63 25.68
CA GLU A 120 12.08 33.97 25.74
C GLU A 120 11.41 34.93 24.77
N SER A 121 11.05 34.47 23.60
CA SER A 121 10.40 35.24 22.53
C SER A 121 8.89 35.43 22.77
N TYR A 122 8.23 34.47 23.43
CA TYR A 122 6.77 34.43 23.64
C TYR A 122 6.40 34.01 25.08
N PRO A 123 6.78 34.75 26.13
CA PRO A 123 6.65 34.34 27.54
C PRO A 123 5.20 34.18 28.00
N GLU A 124 4.23 34.84 27.36
CA GLU A 124 2.81 34.78 27.72
C GLU A 124 2.10 33.50 27.18
N LEU A 125 2.68 32.84 26.17
CA LEU A 125 2.04 31.73 25.47
C LEU A 125 2.74 30.38 25.72
N ILE A 126 4.02 30.39 26.05
CA ILE A 126 4.86 29.20 26.10
C ILE A 126 5.63 29.16 27.43
N ASP A 127 5.33 28.10 28.25
CA ASP A 127 6.01 27.86 29.50
C ASP A 127 7.21 26.90 29.31
N TYR A 128 8.33 27.17 29.97
CA TYR A 128 9.54 26.33 29.98
C TYR A 128 9.27 24.91 30.43
N GLN A 129 8.36 24.68 31.42
CA GLN A 129 8.04 23.33 31.87
C GLN A 129 7.27 22.53 30.82
N MET A 130 6.34 23.22 30.12
CA MET A 130 5.57 22.61 29.05
C MET A 130 6.48 22.18 27.87
N VAL A 131 7.37 23.09 27.46
CA VAL A 131 8.36 22.82 26.41
C VAL A 131 9.28 21.66 26.80
N GLY A 132 9.83 21.67 28.00
CA GLY A 132 10.74 20.64 28.49
C GLY A 132 10.09 19.25 28.54
N SER A 133 8.85 19.16 29.01
CA SER A 133 8.12 17.87 29.11
C SER A 133 7.73 17.32 27.72
N LEU A 134 7.27 18.18 26.81
CA LEU A 134 6.96 17.78 25.45
C LEU A 134 8.22 17.34 24.71
N PHE A 135 9.31 18.10 24.85
CA PHE A 135 10.58 17.80 24.20
C PHE A 135 11.16 16.46 24.65
N THR A 136 11.18 16.20 25.96
CA THR A 136 11.68 14.91 26.51
C THR A 136 10.81 13.75 26.04
N THR A 137 9.48 13.90 26.05
CA THR A 137 8.55 12.86 25.58
C THR A 137 8.73 12.55 24.09
N VAL A 138 8.86 13.58 23.26
CA VAL A 138 9.08 13.41 21.80
C VAL A 138 10.44 12.77 21.54
N ARG A 139 11.49 13.25 22.24
CA ARG A 139 12.85 12.69 22.14
C ARG A 139 12.87 11.20 22.49
N GLU A 140 12.31 10.81 23.63
CA GLU A 140 12.24 9.40 24.03
C GLU A 140 11.50 8.55 23.01
N LYS A 141 10.37 9.01 22.52
CA LYS A 141 9.57 8.30 21.49
C LYS A 141 10.38 8.10 20.21
N ILE A 142 11.07 9.11 19.72
CA ILE A 142 11.84 9.01 18.47
C ILE A 142 13.10 8.18 18.66
N LEU A 143 13.79 8.29 19.79
CA LEU A 143 14.95 7.42 20.08
C LEU A 143 14.52 5.96 20.19
N THR A 144 13.43 5.66 20.89
CA THR A 144 12.85 4.31 20.97
C THR A 144 12.42 3.77 19.61
N PHE A 145 11.85 4.65 18.76
CA PHE A 145 11.51 4.28 17.38
C PHE A 145 12.77 4.00 16.55
N GLY A 146 13.80 4.84 16.68
CA GLY A 146 15.09 4.63 16.01
C GLY A 146 15.77 3.32 16.44
N GLU A 147 15.83 3.02 17.75
CA GLU A 147 16.34 1.75 18.26
C GLU A 147 15.53 0.55 17.72
N SER A 148 14.21 0.69 17.69
CA SER A 148 13.32 -0.35 17.15
C SER A 148 13.57 -0.57 15.67
N ALA A 149 13.77 0.49 14.89
CA ALA A 149 14.10 0.42 13.47
C ALA A 149 15.46 -0.25 13.23
N VAL A 150 16.48 0.04 14.06
CA VAL A 150 17.78 -0.63 14.01
C VAL A 150 17.64 -2.11 14.39
N LYS A 151 16.92 -2.43 15.46
CA LYS A 151 16.65 -3.82 15.87
C LYS A 151 15.91 -4.60 14.78
N LEU A 152 14.91 -3.99 14.14
CA LEU A 152 14.21 -4.57 12.99
C LEU A 152 15.17 -4.80 11.80
N SER A 153 16.08 -3.88 11.52
CA SER A 153 17.09 -4.04 10.48
C SER A 153 18.04 -5.20 10.78
N ILE A 154 18.47 -5.36 12.01
CA ILE A 154 19.34 -6.47 12.44
C ILE A 154 18.58 -7.80 12.47
N SER A 155 17.33 -7.83 12.95
CA SER A 155 16.50 -9.04 12.93
C SER A 155 16.11 -9.44 11.50
N SER A 156 16.02 -8.48 10.58
CA SER A 156 15.82 -8.75 9.15
C SER A 156 17.04 -9.42 8.51
N LEU A 157 18.25 -9.19 9.01
CA LEU A 157 19.44 -9.95 8.61
C LEU A 157 19.36 -11.43 9.07
N ILE A 158 18.76 -11.69 10.21
CA ILE A 158 18.52 -13.07 10.72
C ILE A 158 17.41 -13.75 9.88
N ASN A 159 16.45 -12.98 9.36
CA ASN A 159 15.42 -13.45 8.42
C ASN A 159 15.91 -13.55 6.96
N MET A 160 17.22 -13.48 6.70
CA MET A 160 17.78 -13.63 5.33
C MET A 160 17.34 -14.93 4.64
N VAL A 161 17.13 -16.00 5.39
CA VAL A 161 16.60 -17.27 4.84
C VAL A 161 15.20 -17.07 4.29
N THR A 162 14.32 -16.41 5.05
CA THR A 162 12.94 -16.13 4.63
C THR A 162 12.93 -15.14 3.45
N LEU A 163 13.76 -14.12 3.48
CA LEU A 163 13.92 -13.18 2.38
C LEU A 163 14.46 -13.89 1.13
N GLY A 164 15.47 -14.77 1.28
CA GLY A 164 16.02 -15.58 0.19
C GLY A 164 14.96 -16.50 -0.44
N ILE A 165 14.12 -17.12 0.39
CA ILE A 165 12.98 -17.92 -0.08
C ILE A 165 12.02 -17.05 -0.90
N TYR A 166 11.67 -15.86 -0.43
CA TYR A 166 10.75 -14.95 -1.13
C TYR A 166 11.35 -14.42 -2.43
N VAL A 167 12.63 -14.04 -2.44
CA VAL A 167 13.35 -13.56 -3.62
C VAL A 167 13.42 -14.62 -4.72
N PHE A 168 13.48 -15.89 -4.36
CA PHE A 168 13.47 -17.01 -5.34
C PHE A 168 12.06 -17.49 -5.65
N LEU A 169 11.22 -17.71 -4.63
CA LEU A 169 9.90 -18.34 -4.77
C LEU A 169 8.91 -17.43 -5.50
N VAL A 170 8.88 -16.13 -5.17
CA VAL A 170 7.92 -15.20 -5.77
C VAL A 170 8.13 -15.07 -7.28
N PRO A 171 9.35 -14.80 -7.81
CA PRO A 171 9.59 -14.80 -9.25
C PRO A 171 9.24 -16.13 -9.93
N LEU A 172 9.57 -17.24 -9.30
CA LEU A 172 9.25 -18.58 -9.83
C LEU A 172 7.73 -18.76 -9.97
N MET A 173 6.98 -18.40 -8.93
CA MET A 173 5.51 -18.45 -8.95
C MET A 173 4.93 -17.50 -10.01
N VAL A 174 5.45 -16.26 -10.11
CA VAL A 174 5.06 -15.30 -11.14
C VAL A 174 5.27 -15.86 -12.53
N PHE A 175 6.43 -16.45 -12.78
CA PHE A 175 6.74 -17.07 -14.08
C PHE A 175 5.71 -18.14 -14.46
N PHE A 176 5.45 -19.11 -13.56
CA PHE A 176 4.47 -20.16 -13.83
C PHE A 176 3.05 -19.62 -13.96
N MET A 177 2.66 -18.64 -13.14
CA MET A 177 1.35 -18.02 -13.24
C MET A 177 1.11 -17.33 -14.58
N ILE A 178 2.13 -16.70 -15.15
CA ILE A 178 2.02 -16.04 -16.46
C ILE A 178 2.05 -17.08 -17.59
N LYS A 179 2.98 -18.05 -17.51
CA LYS A 179 3.17 -19.05 -18.53
C LYS A 179 1.98 -20.01 -18.63
N ASP A 180 1.58 -20.58 -17.49
CA ASP A 180 0.59 -21.66 -17.42
C ASP A 180 -0.80 -21.17 -16.97
N LYS A 181 -1.07 -19.86 -17.14
CA LYS A 181 -2.31 -19.18 -16.72
C LYS A 181 -3.58 -19.95 -17.04
N LYS A 182 -3.72 -20.45 -18.28
CA LYS A 182 -4.92 -21.16 -18.73
C LYS A 182 -5.12 -22.47 -17.97
N GLU A 183 -4.04 -23.23 -17.77
CA GLU A 183 -4.08 -24.52 -17.06
C GLU A 183 -4.41 -24.33 -15.58
N LEU A 184 -3.79 -23.32 -14.93
CA LEU A 184 -4.05 -22.99 -13.54
C LEU A 184 -5.52 -22.58 -13.32
N ILE A 185 -6.05 -21.70 -14.18
CA ILE A 185 -7.46 -21.27 -14.08
C ILE A 185 -8.40 -22.46 -14.32
N ASN A 186 -8.13 -23.32 -15.30
CA ASN A 186 -8.93 -24.49 -15.57
C ASN A 186 -8.92 -25.49 -14.41
N SER A 187 -7.75 -25.71 -13.81
CA SER A 187 -7.60 -26.60 -12.66
C SER A 187 -8.36 -26.06 -11.44
N LEU A 188 -8.18 -24.78 -11.11
CA LEU A 188 -8.91 -24.13 -10.02
C LEU A 188 -10.43 -24.13 -10.27
N SER A 189 -10.85 -23.95 -11.52
CA SER A 189 -12.28 -23.93 -11.86
C SER A 189 -13.00 -25.27 -11.62
N ARG A 190 -12.28 -26.38 -11.53
CA ARG A 190 -12.84 -27.70 -11.21
C ARG A 190 -13.31 -27.84 -9.75
N PHE A 191 -12.71 -27.06 -8.85
CA PHE A 191 -13.10 -27.04 -7.42
C PHE A 191 -14.29 -26.13 -7.16
N LEU A 192 -14.71 -25.32 -8.13
CA LEU A 192 -15.84 -24.41 -7.98
C LEU A 192 -17.17 -25.11 -8.33
N PRO A 193 -18.28 -24.73 -7.69
CA PRO A 193 -19.61 -25.27 -8.03
C PRO A 193 -19.94 -25.07 -9.51
N ARG A 194 -20.69 -26.03 -10.10
CA ARG A 194 -21.12 -25.96 -11.51
C ARG A 194 -22.00 -24.73 -11.78
N ASN A 195 -22.85 -24.37 -10.84
CA ASN A 195 -23.74 -23.21 -10.95
C ASN A 195 -23.11 -22.03 -10.20
N ARG A 196 -22.43 -21.14 -10.95
CA ARG A 196 -21.59 -20.05 -10.42
C ARG A 196 -21.89 -18.68 -11.06
N THR A 197 -23.13 -18.47 -11.50
CA THR A 197 -23.51 -17.21 -12.17
C THR A 197 -23.29 -15.99 -11.26
N LEU A 198 -23.67 -16.09 -9.97
CA LEU A 198 -23.45 -15.06 -8.96
C LEU A 198 -21.96 -14.80 -8.73
N ALA A 199 -21.18 -15.85 -8.47
CA ALA A 199 -19.75 -15.73 -8.26
C ALA A 199 -19.03 -15.15 -9.48
N SER A 200 -19.43 -15.52 -10.69
CA SER A 200 -18.84 -14.99 -11.93
C SER A 200 -19.22 -13.52 -12.19
N LYS A 201 -20.40 -13.07 -11.74
CA LYS A 201 -20.81 -11.65 -11.80
C LYS A 201 -19.94 -10.83 -10.86
N VAL A 202 -19.84 -11.24 -9.59
CA VAL A 202 -18.98 -10.59 -8.58
C VAL A 202 -17.52 -10.57 -9.05
N TRP A 203 -17.02 -11.69 -9.56
CA TRP A 203 -15.64 -11.77 -10.06
C TRP A 203 -15.34 -10.81 -11.21
N ARG A 204 -16.25 -10.70 -12.19
CA ARG A 204 -16.07 -9.78 -13.33
C ARG A 204 -16.06 -8.32 -12.90
N GLU A 205 -16.96 -7.95 -11.99
CA GLU A 205 -17.03 -6.58 -11.45
C GLU A 205 -15.76 -6.24 -10.68
N MET A 206 -15.32 -7.14 -9.81
CA MET A 206 -14.11 -6.96 -9.01
C MET A 206 -12.83 -6.94 -9.83
N GLN A 207 -12.68 -7.87 -10.77
CA GLN A 207 -11.43 -8.06 -11.50
C GLN A 207 -10.96 -6.78 -12.18
N GLN A 208 -11.86 -6.03 -12.80
CA GLN A 208 -11.53 -4.77 -13.47
C GLN A 208 -11.16 -3.68 -12.46
N GLN A 209 -11.93 -3.56 -11.38
CA GLN A 209 -11.71 -2.54 -10.35
C GLN A 209 -10.39 -2.77 -9.59
N ILE A 210 -10.13 -4.01 -9.16
CA ILE A 210 -8.86 -4.38 -8.52
C ILE A 210 -7.68 -4.13 -9.45
N ALA A 211 -7.84 -4.47 -10.73
CA ALA A 211 -6.82 -4.24 -11.74
C ALA A 211 -6.43 -2.78 -11.89
N ASN A 212 -7.45 -1.94 -12.05
CA ASN A 212 -7.25 -0.51 -12.21
C ASN A 212 -6.66 0.10 -10.94
N TYR A 213 -7.12 -0.36 -9.76
CA TYR A 213 -6.58 0.08 -8.48
C TYR A 213 -5.09 -0.26 -8.32
N ILE A 214 -4.70 -1.52 -8.54
CA ILE A 214 -3.31 -1.95 -8.36
C ILE A 214 -2.38 -1.21 -9.32
N ARG A 215 -2.78 -1.06 -10.60
CA ARG A 215 -2.00 -0.29 -11.57
C ARG A 215 -1.91 1.18 -11.19
N GLY A 216 -3.05 1.78 -10.84
CA GLY A 216 -3.09 3.17 -10.37
C GLY A 216 -2.17 3.41 -9.19
N LYS A 217 -2.21 2.53 -8.17
CA LYS A 217 -1.34 2.64 -6.99
C LYS A 217 0.15 2.51 -7.31
N LEU A 218 0.53 1.62 -8.22
CA LEU A 218 1.94 1.54 -8.64
C LEU A 218 2.40 2.80 -9.36
N ILE A 219 1.58 3.32 -10.28
CA ILE A 219 1.90 4.55 -11.01
C ILE A 219 1.98 5.72 -10.03
N GLU A 220 1.03 5.82 -9.09
CA GLU A 220 1.02 6.85 -8.04
C GLU A 220 2.31 6.81 -7.21
N ILE A 221 2.69 5.63 -6.69
CA ILE A 221 3.93 5.45 -5.93
C ILE A 221 5.15 5.92 -6.73
N LEU A 222 5.26 5.50 -7.99
CA LEU A 222 6.39 5.84 -8.84
C LEU A 222 6.43 7.35 -9.14
N VAL A 223 5.31 7.95 -9.50
CA VAL A 223 5.21 9.38 -9.83
C VAL A 223 5.50 10.23 -8.60
N VAL A 224 4.86 9.93 -7.47
CA VAL A 224 5.06 10.68 -6.22
C VAL A 224 6.50 10.55 -5.73
N THR A 225 7.08 9.34 -5.76
CA THR A 225 8.50 9.13 -5.43
C THR A 225 9.41 9.95 -6.34
N ALA A 226 9.20 9.90 -7.66
CA ALA A 226 10.04 10.62 -8.62
C ALA A 226 9.94 12.13 -8.46
N VAL A 227 8.73 12.67 -8.33
CA VAL A 227 8.49 14.11 -8.17
C VAL A 227 9.11 14.62 -6.87
N THR A 228 8.84 13.94 -5.75
CA THR A 228 9.42 14.34 -4.45
C THR A 228 10.93 14.18 -4.40
N TYR A 229 11.48 13.14 -5.06
CA TYR A 229 12.92 12.97 -5.20
C TYR A 229 13.55 14.15 -5.94
N LEU A 230 12.96 14.57 -7.05
CA LEU A 230 13.44 15.73 -7.83
C LEU A 230 13.36 17.02 -7.01
N ILE A 231 12.27 17.25 -6.27
CA ILE A 231 12.13 18.39 -5.38
C ILE A 231 13.26 18.38 -4.33
N PHE A 232 13.43 17.29 -3.60
CA PHE A 232 14.44 17.20 -2.55
C PHE A 232 15.86 17.31 -3.08
N MET A 233 16.13 16.75 -4.26
CA MET A 233 17.45 16.86 -4.92
C MET A 233 17.75 18.29 -5.38
N ILE A 234 16.79 18.99 -5.99
CA ILE A 234 16.97 20.37 -6.46
C ILE A 234 17.27 21.33 -5.30
N PHE A 235 16.61 21.15 -4.18
CA PHE A 235 16.84 21.98 -2.99
C PHE A 235 18.01 21.49 -2.12
N GLY A 236 18.65 20.36 -2.48
CA GLY A 236 19.77 19.80 -1.74
C GLY A 236 19.40 19.27 -0.36
N LEU A 237 18.16 18.76 -0.18
CA LEU A 237 17.73 18.16 1.09
C LEU A 237 18.51 16.87 1.36
N ASN A 238 18.98 16.67 2.60
CA ASN A 238 19.65 15.44 3.02
C ASN A 238 18.68 14.24 2.93
N TYR A 239 19.22 13.05 2.64
CA TYR A 239 18.47 11.80 2.51
C TYR A 239 17.36 11.84 1.45
N PRO A 240 17.57 12.46 0.26
CA PRO A 240 16.50 12.73 -0.69
C PRO A 240 15.83 11.44 -1.19
N LEU A 241 16.61 10.37 -1.41
CA LEU A 241 16.10 9.10 -1.88
C LEU A 241 15.27 8.40 -0.80
N LEU A 242 15.76 8.35 0.43
CA LEU A 242 15.05 7.73 1.55
C LEU A 242 13.70 8.42 1.79
N LEU A 243 13.71 9.75 1.89
CA LEU A 243 12.51 10.54 2.14
C LEU A 243 11.50 10.42 0.99
N SER A 244 11.96 10.50 -0.27
CA SER A 244 11.05 10.39 -1.41
C SER A 244 10.44 9.00 -1.56
N VAL A 245 11.20 7.93 -1.32
CA VAL A 245 10.67 6.56 -1.29
C VAL A 245 9.67 6.39 -0.15
N ALA A 246 9.96 6.95 1.03
CA ALA A 246 9.02 6.93 2.16
C ALA A 246 7.73 7.68 1.81
N VAL A 247 7.81 8.84 1.15
CA VAL A 247 6.65 9.60 0.64
C VAL A 247 5.86 8.78 -0.37
N GLY A 248 6.53 8.17 -1.35
CA GLY A 248 5.85 7.33 -2.35
C GLY A 248 5.18 6.10 -1.74
N ILE A 249 5.81 5.42 -0.78
CA ILE A 249 5.19 4.28 -0.09
C ILE A 249 4.03 4.74 0.80
N SER A 250 4.10 5.93 1.37
CA SER A 250 3.07 6.44 2.28
C SER A 250 1.70 6.59 1.62
N VAL A 251 1.65 6.78 0.28
CA VAL A 251 0.38 6.87 -0.47
C VAL A 251 -0.45 5.59 -0.42
N LEU A 252 0.13 4.45 0.03
CA LEU A 252 -0.61 3.21 0.27
C LEU A 252 -1.67 3.38 1.36
N VAL A 253 -1.42 4.27 2.33
CA VAL A 253 -2.36 4.57 3.42
C VAL A 253 -3.04 5.92 3.12
N PRO A 254 -4.24 5.93 2.54
CA PRO A 254 -4.91 7.18 2.17
C PRO A 254 -5.01 8.15 3.35
N TYR A 255 -4.73 9.42 3.11
CA TYR A 255 -4.75 10.55 4.07
C TYR A 255 -3.73 10.43 5.20
N VAL A 256 -3.66 9.31 5.89
CA VAL A 256 -2.80 9.09 7.06
C VAL A 256 -1.32 9.02 6.67
N GLY A 257 -1.03 8.36 5.54
CA GLY A 257 0.35 8.21 5.05
C GLY A 257 1.04 9.54 4.80
N ALA A 258 0.36 10.45 4.09
CA ALA A 258 0.88 11.78 3.80
C ALA A 258 1.20 12.58 5.07
N VAL A 259 0.32 12.53 6.09
CA VAL A 259 0.54 13.20 7.37
C VAL A 259 1.75 12.63 8.11
N ILE A 260 1.84 11.30 8.22
CA ILE A 260 2.94 10.64 8.95
C ILE A 260 4.29 10.94 8.29
N VAL A 261 4.37 10.87 6.96
CA VAL A 261 5.66 11.05 6.27
C VAL A 261 6.08 12.52 6.19
N THR A 262 5.15 13.46 6.34
CA THR A 262 5.47 14.89 6.42
C THR A 262 6.34 15.19 7.65
N ILE A 263 6.17 14.43 8.75
CA ILE A 263 6.96 14.63 9.97
C ILE A 263 8.47 14.46 9.70
N PRO A 264 8.98 13.33 9.20
CA PRO A 264 10.40 13.17 8.92
C PRO A 264 10.91 14.15 7.84
N VAL A 265 10.11 14.47 6.82
CA VAL A 265 10.49 15.45 5.80
C VAL A 265 10.69 16.83 6.42
N ALA A 266 9.73 17.31 7.21
CA ALA A 266 9.81 18.60 7.88
C ALA A 266 10.96 18.63 8.89
N LEU A 267 11.16 17.54 9.63
CA LEU A 267 12.22 17.41 10.63
C LEU A 267 13.60 17.56 9.98
N VAL A 268 13.88 16.80 8.90
CA VAL A 268 15.15 16.90 8.19
C VAL A 268 15.34 18.30 7.58
N ALA A 269 14.27 18.87 6.99
CA ALA A 269 14.33 20.21 6.40
C ALA A 269 14.61 21.30 7.44
N VAL A 270 13.97 21.26 8.61
CA VAL A 270 14.22 22.22 9.71
C VAL A 270 15.64 22.10 10.22
N PHE A 271 16.15 20.88 10.43
CA PHE A 271 17.50 20.68 10.94
C PHE A 271 18.58 21.10 9.96
N GLN A 272 18.35 20.90 8.67
CA GLN A 272 19.33 21.26 7.67
C GLN A 272 19.36 22.75 7.37
N PHE A 273 18.22 23.41 7.35
CA PHE A 273 18.11 24.80 6.87
C PHE A 273 17.71 25.80 7.97
N GLY A 274 17.23 25.31 9.12
CA GLY A 274 16.77 26.20 10.21
C GLY A 274 15.69 27.15 9.74
N ASP A 275 15.83 28.42 10.09
CA ASP A 275 14.89 29.49 9.73
C ASP A 275 15.19 30.16 8.37
N HIS A 276 16.01 29.51 7.52
CA HIS A 276 16.32 30.05 6.20
C HIS A 276 15.12 29.90 5.26
N SER A 277 15.00 30.81 4.30
CA SER A 277 13.98 30.78 3.25
C SER A 277 13.89 29.45 2.49
N THR A 278 15.00 28.73 2.39
CA THR A 278 15.09 27.41 1.74
C THR A 278 14.17 26.39 2.40
N PHE A 279 14.03 26.40 3.73
CA PHE A 279 13.07 25.54 4.44
C PHE A 279 11.63 25.76 3.93
N TRP A 280 11.22 27.02 3.85
CA TRP A 280 9.87 27.36 3.41
C TRP A 280 9.62 27.02 1.94
N TYR A 281 10.63 27.17 1.07
CA TYR A 281 10.52 26.79 -0.33
C TYR A 281 10.39 25.27 -0.50
N ILE A 282 11.17 24.47 0.25
CA ILE A 282 11.05 23.00 0.22
C ILE A 282 9.68 22.56 0.71
N MET A 283 9.25 23.08 1.87
CA MET A 283 7.97 22.72 2.44
C MET A 283 6.79 23.14 1.54
N ALA A 284 6.86 24.32 0.93
CA ALA A 284 5.86 24.78 -0.03
C ALA A 284 5.82 23.85 -1.27
N ALA A 285 6.97 23.54 -1.87
CA ALA A 285 7.04 22.64 -3.02
C ALA A 285 6.53 21.23 -2.68
N TYR A 286 6.89 20.72 -1.50
CA TYR A 286 6.41 19.43 -1.00
C TYR A 286 4.89 19.44 -0.78
N VAL A 287 4.34 20.45 -0.11
CA VAL A 287 2.89 20.57 0.11
C VAL A 287 2.14 20.71 -1.21
N ILE A 288 2.65 21.50 -2.15
CA ILE A 288 2.08 21.60 -3.49
C ILE A 288 2.07 20.22 -4.19
N SER A 289 3.16 19.46 -4.09
CA SER A 289 3.21 18.10 -4.66
C SER A 289 2.17 17.17 -4.03
N GLN A 290 1.95 17.24 -2.71
CA GLN A 290 0.92 16.46 -2.01
C GLN A 290 -0.51 16.90 -2.40
N LEU A 291 -0.74 18.20 -2.59
CA LEU A 291 -2.02 18.71 -3.07
C LEU A 291 -2.30 18.28 -4.52
N LEU A 292 -1.27 18.28 -5.38
CA LEU A 292 -1.39 17.77 -6.75
C LEU A 292 -1.64 16.27 -6.79
N ASP A 293 -1.01 15.50 -5.91
CA ASP A 293 -1.30 14.08 -5.78
C ASP A 293 -2.77 13.85 -5.43
N GLY A 294 -3.26 14.41 -4.33
CA GLY A 294 -4.62 14.18 -3.84
C GLY A 294 -5.72 14.74 -4.76
N ASN A 295 -5.50 15.88 -5.43
CA ASN A 295 -6.54 16.57 -6.20
C ASN A 295 -6.44 16.34 -7.72
N LEU A 296 -5.30 15.94 -8.25
CA LEU A 296 -5.09 15.71 -9.68
C LEU A 296 -4.74 14.26 -9.98
N LEU A 297 -3.68 13.71 -9.37
CA LEU A 297 -3.18 12.39 -9.70
C LEU A 297 -4.14 11.28 -9.27
N VAL A 298 -4.65 11.33 -8.05
CA VAL A 298 -5.63 10.36 -7.53
C VAL A 298 -6.90 10.32 -8.39
N PRO A 299 -7.59 11.43 -8.70
CA PRO A 299 -8.74 11.41 -9.61
C PRO A 299 -8.41 10.89 -11.01
N LEU A 300 -7.25 11.24 -11.58
CA LEU A 300 -6.82 10.75 -12.89
C LEU A 300 -6.61 9.23 -12.91
N LEU A 301 -6.02 8.67 -11.87
CA LEU A 301 -5.69 7.25 -11.80
C LEU A 301 -6.85 6.35 -11.37
N PHE A 302 -7.78 6.88 -10.56
CA PHE A 302 -8.82 6.09 -9.88
C PHE A 302 -10.24 6.47 -10.23
N SER A 303 -10.50 7.41 -11.17
CA SER A 303 -11.84 7.88 -11.52
C SER A 303 -12.82 6.76 -11.88
N GLU A 304 -12.33 5.68 -12.49
CA GLU A 304 -13.12 4.51 -12.86
C GLU A 304 -12.99 3.33 -11.86
N ALA A 305 -12.01 3.37 -10.96
CA ALA A 305 -11.65 2.22 -10.14
C ALA A 305 -12.32 2.20 -8.77
N VAL A 306 -12.66 3.36 -8.19
CA VAL A 306 -13.06 3.44 -6.78
C VAL A 306 -14.34 4.25 -6.61
N ASN A 307 -15.49 3.58 -6.77
CA ASN A 307 -16.80 4.14 -6.42
C ASN A 307 -17.14 3.91 -4.94
N LEU A 308 -16.22 4.24 -4.03
CA LEU A 308 -16.42 4.13 -2.59
C LEU A 308 -16.46 5.51 -1.95
N HIS A 309 -17.34 5.68 -0.97
CA HIS A 309 -17.36 6.90 -0.16
C HIS A 309 -16.06 7.01 0.67
N PRO A 310 -15.45 8.19 0.86
CA PRO A 310 -14.21 8.34 1.63
C PRO A 310 -14.27 7.71 3.03
N LEU A 311 -15.40 7.83 3.71
CA LEU A 311 -15.60 7.18 5.01
C LEU A 311 -15.48 5.65 4.93
N THR A 312 -15.99 5.03 3.86
CA THR A 312 -15.87 3.58 3.64
C THR A 312 -14.41 3.17 3.48
N ILE A 313 -13.61 3.99 2.80
CA ILE A 313 -12.18 3.75 2.63
C ILE A 313 -11.47 3.80 3.99
N ILE A 314 -11.74 4.83 4.81
CA ILE A 314 -11.15 4.96 6.15
C ILE A 314 -11.53 3.77 7.02
N VAL A 315 -12.82 3.40 7.05
CA VAL A 315 -13.31 2.24 7.83
C VAL A 315 -12.65 0.94 7.33
N ALA A 316 -12.52 0.75 6.02
CA ALA A 316 -11.86 -0.42 5.45
C ALA A 316 -10.38 -0.48 5.86
N VAL A 317 -9.65 0.64 5.81
CA VAL A 317 -8.26 0.73 6.25
C VAL A 317 -8.13 0.38 7.73
N LEU A 318 -9.01 0.89 8.58
CA LEU A 318 -9.00 0.58 10.01
C LEU A 318 -9.31 -0.90 10.30
N ILE A 319 -10.34 -1.45 9.66
CA ILE A 319 -10.75 -2.85 9.87
C ILE A 319 -9.68 -3.80 9.33
N PHE A 320 -9.37 -3.70 8.04
CA PHE A 320 -8.44 -4.64 7.40
C PHE A 320 -6.99 -4.41 7.84
N GLY A 321 -6.60 -3.17 8.10
CA GLY A 321 -5.31 -2.84 8.68
C GLY A 321 -5.13 -3.39 10.09
N GLY A 322 -6.19 -3.33 10.93
CA GLY A 322 -6.20 -3.94 12.24
C GLY A 322 -6.13 -5.47 12.21
N LEU A 323 -6.73 -6.12 11.20
CA LEU A 323 -6.74 -7.59 11.06
C LEU A 323 -5.43 -8.15 10.48
N TRP A 324 -4.86 -7.49 9.46
CA TRP A 324 -3.73 -8.01 8.67
C TRP A 324 -2.55 -7.05 8.55
N GLY A 325 -2.50 -6.00 9.36
CA GLY A 325 -1.42 -5.03 9.38
C GLY A 325 -1.20 -4.37 8.00
N PHE A 326 0.07 -4.28 7.57
CA PHE A 326 0.45 -3.65 6.30
C PHE A 326 -0.32 -4.22 5.09
N TRP A 327 -0.46 -5.52 4.98
CA TRP A 327 -1.20 -6.15 3.88
C TRP A 327 -2.69 -5.82 3.91
N GLY A 328 -3.28 -5.73 5.10
CA GLY A 328 -4.66 -5.29 5.25
C GLY A 328 -4.88 -3.86 4.78
N VAL A 329 -3.96 -2.95 5.08
CA VAL A 329 -4.01 -1.57 4.59
C VAL A 329 -3.85 -1.52 3.07
N PHE A 330 -2.88 -2.24 2.52
CA PHE A 330 -2.64 -2.30 1.07
C PHE A 330 -3.86 -2.80 0.30
N PHE A 331 -4.51 -3.85 0.78
CA PHE A 331 -5.68 -4.45 0.15
C PHE A 331 -7.02 -3.89 0.66
N ALA A 332 -7.02 -2.87 1.52
CA ALA A 332 -8.25 -2.33 2.12
C ALA A 332 -9.29 -1.91 1.07
N ILE A 333 -8.89 -1.17 0.05
CA ILE A 333 -9.78 -0.70 -1.02
C ILE A 333 -10.28 -1.86 -1.89
N PRO A 334 -9.43 -2.77 -2.41
CA PRO A 334 -9.86 -3.99 -3.07
C PRO A 334 -10.85 -4.84 -2.24
N LEU A 335 -10.58 -5.01 -0.94
CA LEU A 335 -11.45 -5.78 -0.05
C LEU A 335 -12.81 -5.07 0.20
N ALA A 336 -12.80 -3.75 0.39
CA ALA A 336 -14.03 -2.97 0.50
C ALA A 336 -14.86 -3.04 -0.80
N THR A 337 -14.18 -3.02 -1.95
CA THR A 337 -14.81 -3.20 -3.26
C THR A 337 -15.42 -4.59 -3.41
N LEU A 338 -14.73 -5.64 -2.93
CA LEU A 338 -15.27 -7.00 -2.86
C LEU A 338 -16.54 -7.04 -2.02
N VAL A 339 -16.49 -6.49 -0.81
CA VAL A 339 -17.66 -6.45 0.07
C VAL A 339 -18.83 -5.74 -0.61
N LYS A 340 -18.60 -4.59 -1.25
CA LYS A 340 -19.61 -3.86 -2.01
C LYS A 340 -20.18 -4.67 -3.18
N ALA A 341 -19.32 -5.31 -3.97
CA ALA A 341 -19.72 -6.15 -5.09
C ALA A 341 -20.57 -7.35 -4.63
N VAL A 342 -20.22 -7.96 -3.51
CA VAL A 342 -21.01 -9.04 -2.89
C VAL A 342 -22.36 -8.52 -2.44
N ILE A 343 -22.43 -7.38 -1.74
CA ILE A 343 -23.69 -6.77 -1.28
C ILE A 343 -24.59 -6.45 -2.48
N ASN A 344 -24.03 -5.85 -3.54
CA ASN A 344 -24.80 -5.48 -4.74
C ASN A 344 -25.30 -6.70 -5.53
N ALA A 345 -24.52 -7.78 -5.54
CA ALA A 345 -24.88 -9.00 -6.26
C ALA A 345 -25.77 -9.92 -5.43
N TRP A 346 -25.93 -9.65 -4.11
CA TRP A 346 -26.73 -10.50 -3.22
C TRP A 346 -28.18 -10.52 -3.63
N PRO A 347 -28.83 -11.70 -3.75
CA PRO A 347 -30.23 -11.79 -4.17
C PRO A 347 -31.15 -11.02 -3.19
N SER A 348 -31.79 -9.98 -3.66
CA SER A 348 -32.91 -9.33 -2.96
C SER A 348 -34.21 -9.73 -3.66
N ASN A 349 -35.12 -10.37 -2.95
CA ASN A 349 -36.41 -10.84 -3.47
C ASN A 349 -37.41 -9.70 -3.81
N GLU A 350 -36.93 -8.50 -4.16
CA GLU A 350 -37.80 -7.40 -4.56
C GLU A 350 -38.21 -7.42 -6.04
N GLU A 351 -37.57 -8.25 -6.88
CA GLU A 351 -37.91 -8.32 -8.32
C GLU A 351 -39.07 -9.27 -8.66
N THR A 352 -39.71 -9.96 -7.69
CA THR A 352 -40.76 -10.96 -7.96
C THR A 352 -42.17 -10.44 -7.76
N ILE A 353 -42.38 -9.13 -7.61
CA ILE A 353 -43.76 -8.56 -7.40
C ILE A 353 -44.25 -7.75 -8.62
N ILE A 354 -43.55 -7.75 -9.73
CA ILE A 354 -44.02 -7.12 -10.97
C ILE A 354 -43.91 -8.14 -12.11
N THR A 355 -44.83 -9.10 -12.11
CA THR A 355 -45.39 -9.79 -13.29
C THR A 355 -46.80 -10.25 -12.97
#